data_998392333abda27b70b84a919a5e95c1
#
_entry.id   998392333abda27b70b84a919a5e95c1
#
_cell.length_a   1.000
_cell.length_b   1.000
_cell.length_c   1.000
_cell.angle_alpha   90.00
_cell.angle_beta   90.00
_cell.angle_gamma   90.00
#
_symmetry.space_group_name_H-M   'P 1'
#
loop_
_entity.id
_entity.type
_entity.pdbx_description
1 polymer ?
#
loop_
_entity_poly.entity_id
_entity_poly.type
_entity_poly.pdbx_seq_one_letter_code
_entity_poly.pdbx_strand_id
1 'polypeptide(L)'
;PYGAVGQVEPIFCNIRDDASVAQALRGSDAVVNCVGILQESGRNTFDAIQAHGAERIARIAAAEGVSHMVHFSAIGADLEGSSYYSRSKAAGEAEVLRHMPNAVILRPSIVFGAEDQFFNRFANMSRFGPILPIVGAETQFQPVFVDDLAAAAVLGATGAAAAGIYELAGPESDSFRGLMLRMLNVIQRRRLVVGIPMFVARIMAASFELGHKLTFGIAPLALTRDQVRSLSVDNVPTGKCLSFSDLGIETTAMESVLSEYLWPFRVSGQYADIKASAKNLKT
;
A
#
# COMPACT_ATOMS: atom_id res chain seq x y z
N PRO A 1 -14.41 -4.68 14.07
CA PRO A 1 -13.83 -5.97 13.67
C PRO A 1 -14.88 -6.77 12.91
N TYR A 2 -14.51 -7.27 11.74
CA TYR A 2 -15.35 -8.17 10.96
C TYR A 2 -15.09 -9.59 11.48
N GLY A 3 -16.13 -10.34 11.76
CA GLY A 3 -16.07 -11.72 12.24
C GLY A 3 -17.10 -12.03 13.31
N ALA A 4 -17.36 -13.32 13.56
CA ALA A 4 -18.19 -13.77 14.66
C ALA A 4 -17.46 -13.57 16.00
N VAL A 5 -18.22 -13.57 17.08
CA VAL A 5 -17.67 -13.46 18.44
C VAL A 5 -16.65 -14.59 18.68
N GLY A 6 -15.45 -14.21 19.12
CA GLY A 6 -14.35 -15.15 19.38
C GLY A 6 -13.48 -15.50 18.17
N GLN A 7 -13.77 -15.01 16.96
CA GLN A 7 -12.92 -15.22 15.78
C GLN A 7 -11.71 -14.27 15.74
N VAL A 8 -11.83 -13.08 16.31
CA VAL A 8 -10.78 -12.06 16.31
C VAL A 8 -10.51 -11.64 17.76
N GLU A 9 -9.29 -11.84 18.20
CA GLU A 9 -8.79 -11.39 19.50
C GLU A 9 -7.71 -10.31 19.26
N PRO A 10 -8.01 -9.02 19.48
CA PRO A 10 -7.03 -7.96 19.36
C PRO A 10 -6.05 -8.01 20.53
N ILE A 11 -4.77 -8.17 20.24
CA ILE A 11 -3.70 -8.15 21.23
C ILE A 11 -2.70 -7.05 20.91
N PHE A 12 -2.09 -6.49 21.97
CA PHE A 12 -1.02 -5.51 21.80
C PHE A 12 0.27 -6.23 21.38
N CYS A 13 0.87 -5.78 20.27
CA CYS A 13 2.16 -6.29 19.81
C CYS A 13 3.08 -5.14 19.38
N ASN A 14 4.25 -5.07 19.99
CA ASN A 14 5.31 -4.17 19.57
C ASN A 14 6.38 -4.97 18.82
N ILE A 15 6.43 -4.81 17.50
CA ILE A 15 7.38 -5.55 16.65
C ILE A 15 8.86 -5.21 16.87
N ARG A 16 9.18 -4.23 17.73
CA ARG A 16 10.55 -3.88 18.14
C ARG A 16 10.96 -4.54 19.46
N ASP A 17 10.10 -5.38 20.02
CA ASP A 17 10.32 -6.09 21.28
C ASP A 17 10.08 -7.60 21.09
N ASP A 18 11.11 -8.39 21.35
CA ASP A 18 11.10 -9.84 21.17
C ASP A 18 10.04 -10.52 22.04
N ALA A 19 9.90 -10.10 23.29
CA ALA A 19 8.93 -10.72 24.22
C ALA A 19 7.49 -10.44 23.77
N SER A 20 7.22 -9.23 23.26
CA SER A 20 5.91 -8.86 22.73
C SER A 20 5.54 -9.66 21.48
N VAL A 21 6.49 -9.88 20.57
CA VAL A 21 6.28 -10.69 19.37
C VAL A 21 6.12 -12.16 19.71
N ALA A 22 6.94 -12.71 20.61
CA ALA A 22 6.82 -14.10 21.06
C ALA A 22 5.47 -14.37 21.73
N GLN A 23 4.98 -13.44 22.54
CA GLN A 23 3.65 -13.54 23.14
C GLN A 23 2.54 -13.58 22.06
N ALA A 24 2.67 -12.74 21.03
CA ALA A 24 1.69 -12.66 19.96
C ALA A 24 1.66 -13.91 19.07
N LEU A 25 2.81 -14.55 18.87
CA LEU A 25 2.95 -15.71 17.97
C LEU A 25 2.76 -17.06 18.66
N ARG A 26 2.69 -17.09 19.98
CA ARG A 26 2.58 -18.35 20.73
C ARG A 26 1.34 -19.14 20.35
N GLY A 27 1.54 -20.38 19.90
CA GLY A 27 0.48 -21.28 19.49
C GLY A 27 -0.21 -20.94 18.17
N SER A 28 0.41 -20.06 17.36
CA SER A 28 -0.09 -19.72 16.02
C SER A 28 0.37 -20.75 14.99
N ASP A 29 -0.50 -21.16 14.09
CA ASP A 29 -0.18 -22.03 12.95
C ASP A 29 0.45 -21.26 11.79
N ALA A 30 0.03 -20.00 11.63
CA ALA A 30 0.51 -19.12 10.57
C ALA A 30 0.68 -17.68 11.06
N VAL A 31 1.54 -16.91 10.39
CA VAL A 31 1.71 -15.47 10.60
C VAL A 31 1.61 -14.70 9.29
N VAL A 32 0.80 -13.64 9.29
CA VAL A 32 0.71 -12.68 8.18
C VAL A 32 1.27 -11.35 8.66
N ASN A 33 2.45 -10.98 8.15
CA ASN A 33 3.10 -9.72 8.49
C ASN A 33 2.71 -8.61 7.52
N CYS A 34 1.74 -7.79 7.91
CA CYS A 34 1.30 -6.61 7.17
C CYS A 34 1.97 -5.31 7.67
N VAL A 35 2.95 -5.41 8.58
CA VAL A 35 3.54 -4.21 9.18
C VAL A 35 4.48 -3.51 8.21
N GLY A 36 4.24 -2.22 8.01
CA GLY A 36 5.06 -1.37 7.16
C GLY A 36 4.78 0.10 7.43
N ILE A 37 5.72 0.94 7.05
CA ILE A 37 5.60 2.40 7.12
C ILE A 37 5.95 3.01 5.77
N LEU A 38 5.31 4.12 5.43
CA LEU A 38 5.61 4.92 4.23
C LEU A 38 6.46 6.15 4.54
N GLN A 39 6.71 6.40 5.83
CA GLN A 39 7.43 7.56 6.33
C GLN A 39 7.98 7.26 7.72
N GLU A 40 9.20 7.70 7.96
CA GLU A 40 9.86 7.55 9.26
C GLU A 40 9.32 8.56 10.28
N SER A 41 9.15 8.14 11.54
CA SER A 41 8.75 9.01 12.64
C SER A 41 9.32 8.51 13.97
N GLY A 42 10.13 9.31 14.62
CA GLY A 42 10.76 9.00 15.89
C GLY A 42 11.57 7.70 15.85
N ARG A 43 11.17 6.71 16.64
CA ARG A 43 11.82 5.39 16.69
C ARG A 43 11.36 4.44 15.57
N ASN A 44 10.37 4.82 14.79
CA ASN A 44 9.88 4.03 13.67
C ASN A 44 10.65 4.44 12.41
N THR A 45 11.85 3.90 12.24
CA THR A 45 12.64 4.03 11.01
C THR A 45 12.33 2.89 10.05
N PHE A 46 12.67 3.06 8.78
CA PHE A 46 12.51 1.99 7.78
C PHE A 46 13.25 0.72 8.22
N ASP A 47 14.50 0.85 8.67
CA ASP A 47 15.29 -0.30 9.13
C ASP A 47 14.67 -0.98 10.36
N ALA A 48 14.23 -0.19 11.35
CA ALA A 48 13.68 -0.74 12.59
C ALA A 48 12.36 -1.49 12.37
N ILE A 49 11.54 -1.06 11.39
CA ILE A 49 10.21 -1.61 11.14
C ILE A 49 10.23 -2.64 10.01
N GLN A 50 10.79 -2.27 8.84
CA GLN A 50 10.68 -3.09 7.63
C GLN A 50 11.78 -4.15 7.52
N ALA A 51 13.00 -3.88 8.02
CA ALA A 51 14.08 -4.86 8.03
C ALA A 51 14.12 -5.64 9.36
N HIS A 52 14.50 -4.98 10.46
CA HIS A 52 14.64 -5.64 11.77
C HIS A 52 13.31 -6.13 12.36
N GLY A 53 12.19 -5.42 12.10
CA GLY A 53 10.86 -5.88 12.51
C GLY A 53 10.45 -7.15 11.80
N ALA A 54 10.69 -7.23 10.48
CA ALA A 54 10.40 -8.42 9.68
C ALA A 54 11.31 -9.60 10.08
N GLU A 55 12.62 -9.34 10.29
CA GLU A 55 13.57 -10.33 10.82
C GLU A 55 13.09 -10.92 12.12
N ARG A 56 12.75 -10.06 13.09
CA ARG A 56 12.29 -10.47 14.42
C ARG A 56 11.05 -11.35 14.35
N ILE A 57 10.05 -10.96 13.56
CA ILE A 57 8.82 -11.74 13.39
C ILE A 57 9.16 -13.12 12.80
N ALA A 58 9.96 -13.18 11.74
CA ALA A 58 10.33 -14.43 11.09
C ALA A 58 11.15 -15.36 12.00
N ARG A 59 12.14 -14.81 12.70
CA ARG A 59 12.99 -15.54 13.64
C ARG A 59 12.18 -16.13 14.79
N ILE A 60 11.28 -15.35 15.38
CA ILE A 60 10.45 -15.80 16.48
C ILE A 60 9.39 -16.78 15.98
N ALA A 61 8.79 -16.55 14.81
CA ALA A 61 7.85 -17.50 14.20
C ALA A 61 8.51 -18.87 13.99
N ALA A 62 9.73 -18.90 13.46
CA ALA A 62 10.49 -20.13 13.32
C ALA A 62 10.78 -20.82 14.67
N ALA A 63 11.13 -20.05 15.71
CA ALA A 63 11.39 -20.56 17.05
C ALA A 63 10.12 -21.11 17.75
N GLU A 64 8.96 -20.51 17.53
CA GLU A 64 7.65 -20.95 18.04
C GLU A 64 7.04 -22.08 17.20
N GLY A 65 7.69 -22.52 16.11
CA GLY A 65 7.22 -23.60 15.24
C GLY A 65 6.06 -23.24 14.32
N VAL A 66 5.89 -21.95 14.01
CA VAL A 66 4.89 -21.47 13.04
C VAL A 66 5.18 -22.09 11.67
N SER A 67 4.18 -22.75 11.07
CA SER A 67 4.34 -23.50 9.83
C SER A 67 4.35 -22.64 8.57
N HIS A 68 3.56 -21.57 8.57
CA HIS A 68 3.37 -20.71 7.39
C HIS A 68 3.61 -19.23 7.70
N MET A 69 4.32 -18.56 6.82
CA MET A 69 4.52 -17.12 6.92
C MET A 69 4.20 -16.42 5.60
N VAL A 70 3.38 -15.38 5.68
CA VAL A 70 3.13 -14.42 4.60
C VAL A 70 3.73 -13.08 4.99
N HIS A 71 4.55 -12.51 4.12
CA HIS A 71 5.15 -11.19 4.36
C HIS A 71 4.79 -10.20 3.26
N PHE A 72 4.19 -9.08 3.65
CA PHE A 72 3.86 -7.99 2.74
C PHE A 72 5.06 -7.08 2.50
N SER A 73 5.62 -7.18 1.31
CA SER A 73 6.63 -6.29 0.76
C SER A 73 6.00 -5.22 -0.15
N ALA A 74 6.63 -4.87 -1.26
CA ALA A 74 6.10 -3.97 -2.29
C ALA A 74 6.79 -4.24 -3.63
N ILE A 75 6.11 -3.97 -4.75
CA ILE A 75 6.76 -3.91 -6.07
C ILE A 75 7.89 -2.87 -6.01
N GLY A 76 9.02 -3.21 -6.61
CA GLY A 76 10.22 -2.38 -6.58
C GLY A 76 11.10 -2.55 -5.33
N ALA A 77 10.84 -3.56 -4.47
CA ALA A 77 11.77 -3.95 -3.41
C ALA A 77 13.10 -4.43 -4.02
N ASP A 78 14.18 -3.68 -3.76
CA ASP A 78 15.51 -3.90 -4.33
C ASP A 78 16.57 -3.37 -3.37
N LEU A 79 17.59 -4.19 -3.07
CA LEU A 79 18.70 -3.83 -2.18
C LEU A 79 19.52 -2.65 -2.72
N GLU A 80 19.61 -2.53 -4.05
CA GLU A 80 20.30 -1.44 -4.76
C GLU A 80 19.34 -0.32 -5.16
N GLY A 81 18.09 -0.37 -4.71
CA GLY A 81 17.04 0.60 -5.02
C GLY A 81 17.38 2.02 -4.62
N SER A 82 16.89 3.00 -5.36
CA SER A 82 17.19 4.43 -5.17
C SER A 82 16.61 5.01 -3.86
N SER A 83 15.52 4.44 -3.34
CA SER A 83 14.86 4.88 -2.10
C SER A 83 15.24 4.01 -0.91
N TYR A 84 15.24 4.59 0.29
CA TYR A 84 15.41 3.84 1.53
C TYR A 84 14.26 2.86 1.76
N TYR A 85 13.05 3.26 1.37
CA TYR A 85 11.87 2.39 1.39
C TYR A 85 12.10 1.09 0.60
N SER A 86 12.53 1.20 -0.66
CA SER A 86 12.79 0.03 -1.53
C SER A 86 13.84 -0.90 -0.91
N ARG A 87 14.96 -0.33 -0.46
CA ARG A 87 16.06 -1.12 0.14
C ARG A 87 15.65 -1.81 1.44
N SER A 88 14.92 -1.11 2.31
CA SER A 88 14.48 -1.70 3.57
C SER A 88 13.44 -2.81 3.39
N LYS A 89 12.56 -2.69 2.37
CA LYS A 89 11.65 -3.78 2.00
C LYS A 89 12.42 -5.00 1.52
N ALA A 90 13.38 -4.83 0.62
CA ALA A 90 14.22 -5.94 0.14
C ALA A 90 15.06 -6.58 1.27
N ALA A 91 15.60 -5.77 2.17
CA ALA A 91 16.31 -6.28 3.34
C ALA A 91 15.38 -7.11 4.25
N GLY A 92 14.14 -6.65 4.46
CA GLY A 92 13.15 -7.42 5.21
C GLY A 92 12.80 -8.76 4.57
N GLU A 93 12.63 -8.80 3.24
CA GLU A 93 12.42 -10.04 2.49
C GLU A 93 13.57 -11.04 2.68
N ALA A 94 14.81 -10.56 2.54
CA ALA A 94 16.00 -11.40 2.70
C ALA A 94 16.08 -12.02 4.12
N GLU A 95 15.77 -11.21 5.14
CA GLU A 95 15.74 -11.67 6.52
C GLU A 95 14.59 -12.66 6.80
N VAL A 96 13.40 -12.43 6.22
CA VAL A 96 12.29 -13.37 6.32
C VAL A 96 12.67 -14.71 5.70
N LEU A 97 13.19 -14.71 4.48
CA LEU A 97 13.57 -15.94 3.77
C LEU A 97 14.75 -16.67 4.44
N ARG A 98 15.61 -15.96 5.16
CA ARG A 98 16.70 -16.57 5.94
C ARG A 98 16.17 -17.42 7.11
N HIS A 99 15.11 -16.97 7.79
CA HIS A 99 14.53 -17.65 8.95
C HIS A 99 13.37 -18.58 8.59
N MET A 100 12.61 -18.23 7.56
CA MET A 100 11.44 -18.94 7.06
C MET A 100 11.58 -19.14 5.53
N PRO A 101 12.40 -20.10 5.07
CA PRO A 101 12.66 -20.30 3.63
C PRO A 101 11.42 -20.61 2.79
N ASN A 102 10.37 -21.13 3.44
CA ASN A 102 9.09 -21.45 2.81
C ASN A 102 8.07 -20.29 2.89
N ALA A 103 8.49 -19.10 3.28
CA ALA A 103 7.59 -17.96 3.35
C ALA A 103 7.06 -17.56 1.96
N VAL A 104 5.84 -17.03 1.94
CA VAL A 104 5.22 -16.39 0.78
C VAL A 104 5.44 -14.89 0.93
N ILE A 105 6.20 -14.30 0.01
CA ILE A 105 6.45 -12.85 -0.05
C ILE A 105 5.51 -12.24 -1.07
N LEU A 106 4.65 -11.35 -0.61
CA LEU A 106 3.71 -10.63 -1.47
C LEU A 106 4.25 -9.21 -1.73
N ARG A 107 4.53 -8.90 -2.98
CA ARG A 107 4.91 -7.56 -3.46
C ARG A 107 3.73 -6.91 -4.18
N PRO A 108 2.81 -6.25 -3.49
CA PRO A 108 1.72 -5.55 -4.13
C PRO A 108 2.19 -4.27 -4.83
N SER A 109 1.47 -3.86 -5.87
CA SER A 109 1.42 -2.49 -6.35
C SER A 109 0.61 -1.63 -5.37
N ILE A 110 0.18 -0.43 -5.78
CA ILE A 110 -0.69 0.40 -4.95
C ILE A 110 -2.00 -0.36 -4.67
N VAL A 111 -2.30 -0.56 -3.40
CA VAL A 111 -3.53 -1.23 -2.96
C VAL A 111 -4.67 -0.23 -2.92
N PHE A 112 -5.82 -0.60 -3.49
CA PHE A 112 -7.04 0.19 -3.43
C PHE A 112 -8.20 -0.60 -2.82
N GLY A 113 -9.16 0.12 -2.24
CA GLY A 113 -10.34 -0.42 -1.57
C GLY A 113 -10.99 0.62 -0.67
N ALA A 114 -12.03 0.26 0.07
CA ALA A 114 -12.85 1.19 0.85
C ALA A 114 -12.05 2.04 1.85
N GLU A 115 -10.97 1.49 2.42
CA GLU A 115 -10.14 2.13 3.44
C GLU A 115 -8.76 2.56 2.90
N ASP A 116 -8.57 2.63 1.56
CA ASP A 116 -7.29 2.99 0.97
C ASP A 116 -6.84 4.41 1.35
N GLN A 117 -5.51 4.58 1.36
CA GLN A 117 -4.88 5.89 1.59
C GLN A 117 -4.44 6.56 0.30
N PHE A 118 -4.77 5.98 -0.86
CA PHE A 118 -4.41 6.52 -2.16
C PHE A 118 -5.58 7.28 -2.80
N PHE A 119 -6.61 6.59 -3.26
CA PHE A 119 -7.76 7.25 -3.90
C PHE A 119 -8.57 8.10 -2.93
N ASN A 120 -8.81 7.63 -1.70
CA ASN A 120 -9.49 8.41 -0.67
C ASN A 120 -8.77 9.73 -0.36
N ARG A 121 -7.42 9.70 -0.26
CA ARG A 121 -6.61 10.91 -0.02
C ARG A 121 -6.76 11.92 -1.15
N PHE A 122 -6.59 11.50 -2.41
CA PHE A 122 -6.68 12.39 -3.57
C PHE A 122 -8.12 12.86 -3.83
N ALA A 123 -9.11 11.99 -3.62
CA ALA A 123 -10.52 12.36 -3.67
C ALA A 123 -10.85 13.46 -2.63
N ASN A 124 -10.32 13.32 -1.40
CA ASN A 124 -10.48 14.35 -0.39
C ASN A 124 -9.76 15.65 -0.78
N MET A 125 -8.53 15.60 -1.27
CA MET A 125 -7.80 16.78 -1.76
C MET A 125 -8.56 17.51 -2.88
N SER A 126 -9.26 16.78 -3.74
CA SER A 126 -10.07 17.36 -4.83
C SER A 126 -11.23 18.23 -4.36
N ARG A 127 -11.57 18.21 -3.06
CA ARG A 127 -12.64 19.04 -2.47
C ARG A 127 -12.21 20.50 -2.25
N PHE A 128 -10.91 20.73 -2.05
CA PHE A 128 -10.39 22.01 -1.56
C PHE A 128 -9.94 23.01 -2.63
N GLY A 129 -10.00 22.67 -3.92
CA GLY A 129 -9.60 23.61 -4.95
C GLY A 129 -9.79 23.11 -6.38
N PRO A 130 -9.56 23.96 -7.37
CA PRO A 130 -9.71 23.60 -8.78
C PRO A 130 -8.52 22.79 -9.33
N ILE A 131 -7.41 22.75 -8.61
CA ILE A 131 -6.16 22.11 -9.04
C ILE A 131 -5.85 20.93 -8.12
N LEU A 132 -5.47 19.80 -8.72
CA LEU A 132 -4.94 18.62 -8.05
C LEU A 132 -3.47 18.44 -8.42
N PRO A 133 -2.53 18.90 -7.57
CA PRO A 133 -1.10 18.76 -7.84
C PRO A 133 -0.64 17.35 -7.52
N ILE A 134 0.14 16.76 -8.43
CA ILE A 134 0.73 15.41 -8.26
C ILE A 134 2.21 15.42 -8.65
N VAL A 135 3.01 14.61 -7.97
CA VAL A 135 4.42 14.37 -8.28
C VAL A 135 4.54 13.03 -9.01
N GLY A 136 5.31 12.97 -10.09
CA GLY A 136 5.44 11.74 -10.88
C GLY A 136 4.19 11.45 -11.73
N ALA A 137 3.64 12.47 -12.38
CA ALA A 137 2.40 12.37 -13.16
C ALA A 137 2.41 11.27 -14.23
N GLU A 138 3.57 10.97 -14.80
CA GLU A 138 3.75 9.99 -15.87
C GLU A 138 4.24 8.63 -15.36
N THR A 139 4.53 8.49 -14.05
CA THR A 139 4.91 7.22 -13.42
C THR A 139 3.77 6.21 -13.55
N GLN A 140 4.10 5.02 -14.01
CA GLN A 140 3.14 3.95 -14.23
C GLN A 140 2.85 3.19 -12.92
N PHE A 141 1.58 2.91 -12.70
CA PHE A 141 1.09 2.11 -11.60
C PHE A 141 0.12 1.06 -12.13
N GLN A 142 0.02 -0.05 -11.43
CA GLN A 142 -0.92 -1.12 -11.73
C GLN A 142 -1.69 -1.50 -10.46
N PRO A 143 -2.67 -0.66 -10.03
CA PRO A 143 -3.34 -0.81 -8.74
C PRO A 143 -3.98 -2.17 -8.55
N VAL A 144 -3.90 -2.71 -7.35
CA VAL A 144 -4.44 -4.01 -6.97
C VAL A 144 -5.57 -3.87 -5.95
N PHE A 145 -6.65 -4.63 -6.13
CA PHE A 145 -7.77 -4.64 -5.18
C PHE A 145 -7.39 -5.36 -3.88
N VAL A 146 -7.80 -4.79 -2.75
CA VAL A 146 -7.43 -5.30 -1.42
C VAL A 146 -7.94 -6.71 -1.15
N ASP A 147 -9.12 -7.09 -1.64
CA ASP A 147 -9.68 -8.41 -1.40
C ASP A 147 -8.97 -9.49 -2.24
N ASP A 148 -8.51 -9.18 -3.47
CA ASP A 148 -7.68 -10.08 -4.26
C ASP A 148 -6.36 -10.35 -3.53
N LEU A 149 -5.78 -9.29 -2.94
CA LEU A 149 -4.56 -9.39 -2.17
C LEU A 149 -4.76 -10.17 -0.86
N ALA A 150 -5.92 -10.00 -0.21
CA ALA A 150 -6.29 -10.77 0.98
C ALA A 150 -6.48 -12.26 0.65
N ALA A 151 -7.09 -12.59 -0.51
CA ALA A 151 -7.20 -13.96 -0.98
C ALA A 151 -5.83 -14.61 -1.19
N ALA A 152 -4.86 -13.89 -1.78
CA ALA A 152 -3.49 -14.37 -1.92
C ALA A 152 -2.82 -14.61 -0.55
N ALA A 153 -3.05 -13.72 0.42
CA ALA A 153 -2.53 -13.89 1.77
C ALA A 153 -3.14 -15.12 2.49
N VAL A 154 -4.42 -15.40 2.29
CA VAL A 154 -5.09 -16.59 2.83
C VAL A 154 -4.47 -17.85 2.25
N LEU A 155 -4.25 -17.92 0.93
CA LEU A 155 -3.57 -19.08 0.31
C LEU A 155 -2.17 -19.30 0.88
N GLY A 156 -1.41 -18.24 1.11
CA GLY A 156 -0.10 -18.32 1.74
C GLY A 156 -0.17 -18.76 3.20
N ALA A 157 -1.11 -18.25 3.98
CA ALA A 157 -1.28 -18.58 5.40
C ALA A 157 -1.80 -20.00 5.63
N THR A 158 -2.57 -20.55 4.69
CA THR A 158 -3.08 -21.93 4.75
C THR A 158 -2.15 -22.97 4.11
N GLY A 159 -1.01 -22.54 3.56
CA GLY A 159 -0.06 -23.42 2.87
C GLY A 159 -0.52 -23.89 1.49
N ALA A 160 -1.56 -23.29 0.92
CA ALA A 160 -2.04 -23.60 -0.41
C ALA A 160 -1.24 -22.91 -1.53
N ALA A 161 -0.55 -21.79 -1.21
CA ALA A 161 0.37 -21.13 -2.13
C ALA A 161 1.76 -21.74 -2.05
N ALA A 162 2.44 -21.88 -3.18
CA ALA A 162 3.85 -22.25 -3.21
C ALA A 162 4.72 -21.16 -2.58
N ALA A 163 5.79 -21.56 -1.89
CA ALA A 163 6.79 -20.62 -1.37
C ALA A 163 7.42 -19.80 -2.51
N GLY A 164 7.63 -18.51 -2.28
CA GLY A 164 8.25 -17.66 -3.29
C GLY A 164 7.84 -16.20 -3.20
N ILE A 165 8.29 -15.42 -4.17
CA ILE A 165 8.01 -13.99 -4.28
C ILE A 165 6.95 -13.78 -5.37
N TYR A 166 5.87 -13.10 -5.02
CA TYR A 166 4.74 -12.80 -5.89
C TYR A 166 4.64 -11.28 -6.11
N GLU A 167 4.75 -10.83 -7.36
CA GLU A 167 4.42 -9.45 -7.72
C GLU A 167 2.94 -9.37 -8.07
N LEU A 168 2.17 -8.73 -7.20
CA LEU A 168 0.71 -8.73 -7.24
C LEU A 168 0.18 -7.35 -7.68
N ALA A 169 -0.40 -7.31 -8.86
CA ALA A 169 -0.97 -6.12 -9.46
C ALA A 169 -2.32 -6.43 -10.11
N GLY A 170 -3.15 -5.43 -10.26
CA GLY A 170 -4.45 -5.54 -10.92
C GLY A 170 -4.33 -5.76 -12.42
N PRO A 171 -5.46 -5.82 -13.15
CA PRO A 171 -5.47 -6.17 -14.56
C PRO A 171 -4.95 -5.05 -15.48
N GLU A 172 -4.97 -3.80 -15.02
CA GLU A 172 -4.66 -2.63 -15.86
C GLU A 172 -3.58 -1.74 -15.23
N SER A 173 -2.66 -1.27 -16.07
CA SER A 173 -1.69 -0.23 -15.73
C SER A 173 -2.11 1.12 -16.30
N ASP A 174 -1.83 2.20 -15.58
CA ASP A 174 -2.05 3.57 -16.03
C ASP A 174 -1.01 4.51 -15.39
N SER A 175 -0.81 5.68 -16.00
CA SER A 175 -0.03 6.74 -15.39
C SER A 175 -0.72 7.28 -14.13
N PHE A 176 0.06 7.87 -13.22
CA PHE A 176 -0.52 8.52 -12.03
C PHE A 176 -1.57 9.56 -12.42
N ARG A 177 -1.30 10.32 -13.50
CA ARG A 177 -2.27 11.27 -14.08
C ARG A 177 -3.54 10.56 -14.53
N GLY A 178 -3.42 9.45 -15.27
CA GLY A 178 -4.55 8.65 -15.73
C GLY A 178 -5.40 8.15 -14.57
N LEU A 179 -4.79 7.58 -13.54
CA LEU A 179 -5.49 7.14 -12.33
C LEU A 179 -6.26 8.29 -11.65
N MET A 180 -5.66 9.49 -11.56
CA MET A 180 -6.34 10.66 -10.99
C MET A 180 -7.52 11.11 -11.85
N LEU A 181 -7.40 11.06 -13.18
CA LEU A 181 -8.51 11.40 -14.08
C LEU A 181 -9.65 10.37 -13.97
N ARG A 182 -9.36 9.08 -13.89
CA ARG A 182 -10.36 8.02 -13.64
C ARG A 182 -11.07 8.26 -12.31
N MET A 183 -10.34 8.49 -11.22
CA MET A 183 -10.90 8.83 -9.92
C MET A 183 -11.81 10.06 -9.99
N LEU A 184 -11.36 11.16 -10.62
CA LEU A 184 -12.14 12.39 -10.76
C LEU A 184 -13.44 12.17 -11.53
N ASN A 185 -13.41 11.28 -12.54
CA ASN A 185 -14.62 10.88 -13.28
C ASN A 185 -15.61 10.15 -12.37
N VAL A 186 -15.15 9.19 -11.57
CA VAL A 186 -16.00 8.44 -10.61
C VAL A 186 -16.66 9.37 -9.60
N ILE A 187 -15.91 10.34 -9.04
CA ILE A 187 -16.46 11.31 -8.08
C ILE A 187 -17.15 12.51 -8.74
N GLN A 188 -17.26 12.52 -10.06
CA GLN A 188 -17.93 13.56 -10.85
C GLN A 188 -17.41 14.99 -10.55
N ARG A 189 -16.09 15.12 -10.36
CA ARG A 189 -15.44 16.41 -10.11
C ARG A 189 -14.49 16.78 -11.26
N ARG A 190 -14.61 18.01 -11.74
CA ARG A 190 -13.70 18.58 -12.74
C ARG A 190 -12.58 19.32 -12.04
N ARG A 191 -11.37 18.78 -12.08
CA ARG A 191 -10.15 19.36 -11.51
C ARG A 191 -9.02 19.31 -12.54
N LEU A 192 -8.19 20.34 -12.54
CA LEU A 192 -6.98 20.35 -13.37
C LEU A 192 -5.90 19.53 -12.66
N VAL A 193 -5.54 18.39 -13.21
CA VAL A 193 -4.43 17.57 -12.70
C VAL A 193 -3.12 18.15 -13.20
N VAL A 194 -2.31 18.69 -12.30
CA VAL A 194 -1.03 19.35 -12.62
C VAL A 194 0.12 18.51 -12.11
N GLY A 195 0.97 18.04 -13.03
CA GLY A 195 2.21 17.36 -12.70
C GLY A 195 3.27 18.34 -12.20
N ILE A 196 3.79 18.10 -10.99
CA ILE A 196 4.92 18.85 -10.44
C ILE A 196 6.20 18.22 -10.98
N PRO A 197 7.09 19.00 -11.64
CA PRO A 197 8.38 18.50 -12.09
C PRO A 197 9.20 17.93 -10.94
N MET A 198 9.93 16.83 -11.18
CA MET A 198 10.69 16.11 -10.13
C MET A 198 11.71 17.00 -9.39
N PHE A 199 12.35 17.95 -10.11
CA PHE A 199 13.30 18.87 -9.46
C PHE A 199 12.61 19.81 -8.46
N VAL A 200 11.40 20.31 -8.79
CA VAL A 200 10.57 21.13 -7.91
C VAL A 200 10.13 20.30 -6.70
N ALA A 201 9.66 19.09 -6.94
CA ALA A 201 9.24 18.17 -5.88
C ALA A 201 10.38 17.87 -4.90
N ARG A 202 11.63 17.71 -5.37
CA ARG A 202 12.82 17.52 -4.52
C ARG A 202 13.10 18.75 -3.65
N ILE A 203 12.97 19.97 -4.18
CA ILE A 203 13.12 21.20 -3.40
C ILE A 203 12.03 21.32 -2.35
N MET A 204 10.77 21.07 -2.74
CA MET A 204 9.64 21.08 -1.81
C MET A 204 9.82 20.05 -0.69
N ALA A 205 10.20 18.82 -1.01
CA ALA A 205 10.46 17.78 -0.02
C ALA A 205 11.57 18.18 0.94
N ALA A 206 12.68 18.75 0.44
CA ALA A 206 13.76 19.24 1.30
C ALA A 206 13.29 20.35 2.25
N SER A 207 12.43 21.26 1.77
CA SER A 207 11.85 22.34 2.58
C SER A 207 10.92 21.80 3.67
N PHE A 208 10.07 20.80 3.35
CA PHE A 208 9.20 20.15 4.35
C PHE A 208 10.02 19.40 5.40
N GLU A 209 11.06 18.64 5.00
CA GLU A 209 11.95 17.94 5.93
C GLU A 209 12.69 18.91 6.85
N LEU A 210 13.18 20.04 6.32
CA LEU A 210 13.83 21.08 7.10
C LEU A 210 12.87 21.73 8.10
N GLY A 211 11.67 22.10 7.65
CA GLY A 211 10.63 22.67 8.51
C GLY A 211 10.22 21.72 9.63
N HIS A 212 10.03 20.43 9.29
CA HIS A 212 9.74 19.39 10.28
C HIS A 212 10.84 19.27 11.36
N LYS A 213 12.10 19.28 10.94
CA LYS A 213 13.25 19.23 11.86
C LYS A 213 13.33 20.48 12.73
N LEU A 214 13.19 21.67 12.16
CA LEU A 214 13.26 22.95 12.89
C LEU A 214 12.11 23.11 13.90
N THR A 215 10.96 22.50 13.65
CA THR A 215 9.80 22.52 14.55
C THR A 215 9.73 21.31 15.48
N PHE A 216 10.82 20.53 15.60
CA PHE A 216 10.86 19.31 16.42
C PHE A 216 9.71 18.32 16.12
N GLY A 217 9.30 18.21 14.85
CA GLY A 217 8.24 17.30 14.43
C GLY A 217 6.82 17.88 14.46
N ILE A 218 6.62 19.15 14.81
CA ILE A 218 5.29 19.78 14.85
C ILE A 218 4.78 20.07 13.44
N ALA A 219 5.65 20.56 12.54
CA ALA A 219 5.26 20.81 11.16
C ALA A 219 4.96 19.50 10.42
N PRO A 220 3.83 19.40 9.68
CA PRO A 220 3.45 18.19 8.97
C PRO A 220 4.47 17.88 7.86
N LEU A 221 4.87 16.62 7.78
CA LEU A 221 5.76 16.12 6.73
C LEU A 221 4.90 15.65 5.55
N ALA A 222 4.54 16.59 4.68
CA ALA A 222 3.61 16.32 3.59
C ALA A 222 4.22 15.47 2.45
N LEU A 223 5.53 15.63 2.21
CA LEU A 223 6.29 14.93 1.18
C LEU A 223 7.74 14.79 1.62
N THR A 224 8.35 13.61 1.42
CA THR A 224 9.76 13.35 1.72
C THR A 224 10.57 13.19 0.43
N ARG A 225 11.88 13.43 0.51
CA ARG A 225 12.79 13.18 -0.61
C ARG A 225 12.81 11.70 -1.02
N ASP A 226 12.61 10.81 -0.07
CA ASP A 226 12.54 9.37 -0.32
C ASP A 226 11.27 8.99 -1.10
N GLN A 227 10.11 9.58 -0.74
CA GLN A 227 8.88 9.42 -1.50
C GLN A 227 9.02 9.96 -2.93
N VAL A 228 9.69 11.10 -3.13
CA VAL A 228 9.94 11.63 -4.49
C VAL A 228 10.81 10.68 -5.32
N ARG A 229 11.79 10.00 -4.70
CA ARG A 229 12.59 8.96 -5.37
C ARG A 229 11.73 7.74 -5.74
N SER A 230 10.91 7.27 -4.84
CA SER A 230 9.98 6.16 -5.10
C SER A 230 9.01 6.49 -6.25
N LEU A 231 8.46 7.72 -6.28
CA LEU A 231 7.57 8.19 -7.36
C LEU A 231 8.29 8.43 -8.70
N SER A 232 9.60 8.29 -8.78
CA SER A 232 10.35 8.37 -10.06
C SER A 232 10.57 7.02 -10.73
N VAL A 233 10.08 5.95 -10.12
CA VAL A 233 10.22 4.57 -10.63
C VAL A 233 8.81 4.00 -10.82
N ASP A 234 8.59 3.31 -11.94
CA ASP A 234 7.32 2.67 -12.22
C ASP A 234 7.00 1.56 -11.20
N ASN A 235 5.75 1.48 -10.80
CA ASN A 235 5.27 0.51 -9.82
C ASN A 235 4.37 -0.52 -10.52
N VAL A 236 4.99 -1.29 -11.42
CA VAL A 236 4.36 -2.35 -12.21
C VAL A 236 5.16 -3.64 -12.07
N PRO A 237 4.56 -4.82 -12.22
CA PRO A 237 5.27 -6.09 -12.15
C PRO A 237 6.40 -6.18 -13.16
N THR A 238 7.51 -6.78 -12.75
CA THR A 238 8.67 -6.99 -13.62
C THR A 238 8.51 -8.18 -14.57
N GLY A 239 7.54 -9.06 -14.30
CA GLY A 239 7.33 -10.33 -15.01
C GLY A 239 8.37 -11.41 -14.67
N LYS A 240 9.21 -11.20 -13.65
CA LYS A 240 10.25 -12.15 -13.22
C LYS A 240 9.83 -12.97 -12.00
N CYS A 241 8.79 -12.54 -11.30
CA CYS A 241 8.26 -13.18 -10.11
C CYS A 241 6.94 -13.90 -10.42
N LEU A 242 6.47 -14.71 -9.48
CA LEU A 242 5.13 -15.28 -9.52
C LEU A 242 4.06 -14.17 -9.46
N SER A 243 2.82 -14.48 -9.87
CA SER A 243 1.72 -13.52 -10.01
C SER A 243 0.41 -14.09 -9.47
N PHE A 244 -0.69 -13.37 -9.61
CA PHE A 244 -2.03 -13.86 -9.28
C PHE A 244 -2.43 -15.10 -10.11
N SER A 245 -1.98 -15.22 -11.36
CA SER A 245 -2.26 -16.39 -12.18
C SER A 245 -1.68 -17.68 -11.61
N ASP A 246 -0.53 -17.61 -10.93
CA ASP A 246 0.10 -18.76 -10.26
C ASP A 246 -0.67 -19.16 -8.99
N LEU A 247 -1.51 -18.29 -8.45
CA LEU A 247 -2.40 -18.54 -7.33
C LEU A 247 -3.83 -18.94 -7.77
N GLY A 248 -4.11 -18.91 -9.08
CA GLY A 248 -5.46 -19.14 -9.60
C GLY A 248 -6.47 -18.06 -9.21
N ILE A 249 -6.02 -16.84 -8.92
CA ILE A 249 -6.86 -15.70 -8.55
C ILE A 249 -7.10 -14.82 -9.78
N GLU A 250 -8.36 -14.57 -10.10
CA GLU A 250 -8.77 -13.58 -11.09
C GLU A 250 -8.75 -12.18 -10.45
N THR A 251 -8.12 -11.22 -11.12
CA THR A 251 -7.93 -9.87 -10.58
C THR A 251 -9.14 -8.97 -10.88
N THR A 252 -9.52 -8.17 -9.90
CA THR A 252 -10.66 -7.26 -9.96
C THR A 252 -10.27 -5.94 -10.63
N ALA A 253 -11.07 -5.52 -11.62
CA ALA A 253 -10.87 -4.24 -12.30
C ALA A 253 -11.20 -3.06 -11.37
N MET A 254 -10.39 -1.99 -11.47
CA MET A 254 -10.52 -0.82 -10.60
C MET A 254 -11.89 -0.13 -10.74
N GLU A 255 -12.43 -0.03 -11.96
CA GLU A 255 -13.70 0.63 -12.24
C GLU A 255 -14.89 -0.01 -11.54
N SER A 256 -14.87 -1.32 -11.32
CA SER A 256 -15.96 -2.04 -10.65
C SER A 256 -16.06 -1.67 -9.16
N VAL A 257 -14.97 -1.29 -8.54
CA VAL A 257 -14.89 -1.07 -7.08
C VAL A 257 -14.89 0.42 -6.70
N LEU A 258 -14.19 1.28 -7.48
CA LEU A 258 -14.04 2.70 -7.10
C LEU A 258 -15.38 3.41 -6.89
N SER A 259 -16.42 3.06 -7.68
CA SER A 259 -17.74 3.66 -7.57
C SER A 259 -18.47 3.30 -6.27
N GLU A 260 -18.11 2.18 -5.64
CA GLU A 260 -18.78 1.66 -4.44
C GLU A 260 -18.38 2.43 -3.18
N TYR A 261 -17.14 2.94 -3.11
CA TYR A 261 -16.67 3.62 -1.90
C TYR A 261 -16.30 5.10 -2.09
N LEU A 262 -16.09 5.59 -3.33
CA LEU A 262 -15.75 7.00 -3.58
C LEU A 262 -16.98 7.91 -3.74
N TRP A 263 -18.20 7.37 -3.74
CA TRP A 263 -19.43 8.19 -3.86
C TRP A 263 -19.55 9.31 -2.80
N PRO A 264 -19.03 9.21 -1.55
CA PRO A 264 -19.12 10.30 -0.57
C PRO A 264 -18.35 11.57 -1.00
N PHE A 265 -17.42 11.43 -1.95
CA PHE A 265 -16.65 12.54 -2.50
C PHE A 265 -17.35 13.24 -3.67
N ARG A 266 -18.45 12.69 -4.20
CA ARG A 266 -19.28 13.32 -5.22
C ARG A 266 -19.93 14.61 -4.68
N VAL A 267 -20.16 15.60 -5.54
CA VAL A 267 -20.77 16.89 -5.13
C VAL A 267 -22.17 16.71 -4.53
N SER A 268 -22.93 15.73 -5.03
CA SER A 268 -24.29 15.41 -4.58
C SER A 268 -24.37 14.10 -3.78
N GLY A 269 -23.23 13.52 -3.36
CA GLY A 269 -23.17 12.25 -2.67
C GLY A 269 -23.83 11.12 -3.48
N GLN A 270 -24.56 10.23 -2.82
CA GLN A 270 -25.31 9.13 -3.43
C GLN A 270 -26.44 9.56 -4.39
N TYR A 271 -26.90 10.80 -4.29
CA TYR A 271 -27.99 11.35 -5.12
C TYR A 271 -27.50 11.97 -6.43
N ALA A 272 -26.20 11.86 -6.76
CA ALA A 272 -25.63 12.46 -7.98
C ALA A 272 -26.32 11.93 -9.25
N ASP A 273 -26.55 10.62 -9.31
CA ASP A 273 -27.16 9.96 -10.47
C ASP A 273 -28.64 10.31 -10.63
N ILE A 274 -29.37 10.45 -9.52
CA ILE A 274 -30.76 10.91 -9.51
C ILE A 274 -30.87 12.35 -10.03
N LYS A 275 -29.95 13.23 -9.62
CA LYS A 275 -29.92 14.62 -10.13
C LYS A 275 -29.55 14.70 -11.61
N ALA A 276 -28.68 13.83 -12.10
CA ALA A 276 -28.34 13.74 -13.52
C ALA A 276 -29.53 13.29 -14.35
N SER A 277 -30.25 12.26 -13.89
CA SER A 277 -31.49 11.78 -14.55
C SER A 277 -32.61 12.82 -14.53
N ALA A 278 -32.80 13.55 -13.40
CA ALA A 278 -33.82 14.59 -13.27
C ALA A 278 -33.58 15.79 -14.21
N LYS A 279 -32.33 16.09 -14.60
CA LYS A 279 -32.03 17.14 -15.59
C LYS A 279 -32.53 16.78 -16.99
N ASN A 280 -32.61 15.50 -17.33
CA ASN A 280 -33.08 15.03 -18.62
C ASN A 280 -34.61 14.94 -18.69
N LEU A 281 -35.32 15.10 -17.57
CA LEU A 281 -36.80 15.11 -17.49
C LEU A 281 -37.41 16.52 -17.66
N LYS A 282 -36.58 17.56 -17.84
CA LYS A 282 -37.03 18.93 -18.11
C LYS A 282 -36.94 19.23 -19.62
N THR A 283 -37.73 18.56 -20.40
CA THR A 283 -38.12 18.97 -21.76
C THR A 283 -39.61 18.78 -21.93
#